data_4a38463c4960f523153a13b0035d4463
#
_entry.id   4a38463c4960f523153a13b0035d4463
#
_cell.length_a   1.000
_cell.length_b   1.000
_cell.length_c   1.000
_cell.angle_alpha   90.00
_cell.angle_beta   90.00
_cell.angle_gamma   90.00
#
_symmetry.space_group_name_H-M   'P 1'
#
loop_
_entity.id
_entity.type
_entity.pdbx_description
1 polymer ?
#
loop_
_entity_poly.entity_id
_entity_poly.type
_entity_poly.pdbx_seq_one_letter_code
_entity_poly.pdbx_strand_id
1 'polypeptide(L)'
;SAASDVYKRQVMGDGELAEGSVWEGFMAGHQYKLDNLCAVIDRNRLQISGNTEDVMGHDDLHERIRSFGWHVIDVKDGNDIDQLNAAFEEAKTVKGKPTAVIANTVKGCGSSVMENKANWHHKVPTQEEYDQIIADFAARKEAALHE
;
A
#
# COMPACT_ATOMS: atom_id res chain seq x y z
N SER A 1 2.16 2.42 -28.48
CA SER A 1 2.15 0.96 -28.46
C SER A 1 0.93 0.48 -27.67
N ALA A 2 0.36 -0.68 -28.02
CA ALA A 2 -0.80 -1.25 -27.33
C ALA A 2 -0.62 -1.37 -25.79
N ALA A 3 0.60 -1.31 -25.29
CA ALA A 3 0.90 -1.32 -23.85
C ALA A 3 0.58 0.01 -23.14
N SER A 4 0.42 1.13 -23.86
CA SER A 4 0.14 2.44 -23.25
C SER A 4 -1.33 2.64 -22.91
N ASP A 5 -2.24 1.85 -23.48
CA ASP A 5 -3.67 2.02 -23.29
C ASP A 5 -4.22 1.18 -22.11
N VAL A 6 -3.38 0.34 -21.51
CA VAL A 6 -3.75 -0.53 -20.38
C VAL A 6 -3.52 0.24 -19.07
N TYR A 7 -4.55 0.29 -18.23
CA TYR A 7 -4.44 0.82 -16.88
C TYR A 7 -3.53 -0.09 -16.02
N LYS A 8 -2.47 0.48 -15.44
CA LYS A 8 -1.47 -0.27 -14.67
C LYS A 8 -1.51 0.14 -13.20
N ARG A 9 -1.55 -0.84 -12.32
CA ARG A 9 -1.39 -0.66 -10.87
C ARG A 9 -0.09 -1.30 -10.44
N GLN A 10 0.81 -0.48 -9.86
CA GLN A 10 2.05 -0.93 -9.25
C GLN A 10 1.87 -0.88 -7.74
N VAL A 11 1.96 -2.02 -7.07
CA VAL A 11 1.96 -2.09 -5.60
C VAL A 11 3.39 -2.07 -5.10
N MET A 12 3.65 -1.26 -4.09
CA MET A 12 4.96 -1.14 -3.44
C MET A 12 4.77 -0.93 -1.93
N GLY A 13 5.72 -1.42 -1.14
CA GLY A 13 5.76 -1.16 0.30
C GLY A 13 6.30 0.25 0.60
N ASP A 14 5.93 0.81 1.75
CA ASP A 14 6.46 2.10 2.18
C ASP A 14 7.98 2.04 2.47
N GLY A 15 8.50 0.91 2.97
CA GLY A 15 9.94 0.69 3.10
C GLY A 15 10.70 0.67 1.76
N GLU A 16 10.04 0.26 0.67
CA GLU A 16 10.60 0.27 -0.69
C GLU A 16 10.84 1.70 -1.21
N LEU A 17 10.12 2.69 -0.68
CA LEU A 17 10.31 4.09 -1.03
C LEU A 17 11.67 4.67 -0.59
N ALA A 18 12.47 3.93 0.20
CA ALA A 18 13.85 4.28 0.48
C ALA A 18 14.77 4.09 -0.74
N GLU A 19 14.31 3.39 -1.79
CA GLU A 19 15.09 3.17 -3.00
C GLU A 19 15.00 4.35 -3.97
N GLY A 20 16.16 4.83 -4.45
CA GLY A 20 16.23 5.97 -5.38
C GLY A 20 15.52 5.72 -6.71
N SER A 21 15.55 4.47 -7.22
CA SER A 21 14.88 4.08 -8.47
C SER A 21 13.36 4.28 -8.46
N VAL A 22 12.74 4.19 -7.29
CA VAL A 22 11.31 4.48 -7.13
C VAL A 22 11.02 5.95 -7.46
N TRP A 23 11.84 6.88 -6.93
CA TRP A 23 11.68 8.32 -7.18
C TRP A 23 12.01 8.71 -8.62
N GLU A 24 12.98 8.03 -9.25
CA GLU A 24 13.20 8.15 -10.70
C GLU A 24 11.96 7.72 -11.48
N GLY A 25 11.28 6.65 -11.05
CA GLY A 25 10.01 6.21 -11.62
C GLY A 25 8.89 7.25 -11.45
N PHE A 26 8.81 7.93 -10.29
CA PHE A 26 7.88 9.05 -10.06
C PHE A 26 8.16 10.21 -11.02
N MET A 27 9.42 10.59 -11.22
CA MET A 27 9.81 11.63 -12.17
C MET A 27 9.40 11.26 -13.59
N ALA A 28 9.69 10.05 -14.02
CA ALA A 28 9.36 9.55 -15.37
C ALA A 28 7.84 9.49 -15.58
N GLY A 29 7.08 8.97 -14.61
CA GLY A 29 5.63 8.90 -14.68
C GLY A 29 4.98 10.27 -14.92
N HIS A 30 5.45 11.29 -14.22
CA HIS A 30 5.01 12.66 -14.42
C HIS A 30 5.45 13.23 -15.78
N GLN A 31 6.73 13.08 -16.14
CA GLN A 31 7.29 13.58 -17.39
C GLN A 31 6.53 13.07 -18.61
N TYR A 32 6.19 11.79 -18.61
CA TYR A 32 5.47 11.14 -19.70
C TYR A 32 3.94 11.22 -19.57
N LYS A 33 3.42 11.89 -18.54
CA LYS A 33 1.97 12.09 -18.28
C LYS A 33 1.20 10.78 -18.29
N LEU A 34 1.73 9.77 -17.59
CA LEU A 34 1.17 8.41 -17.58
C LEU A 34 -0.11 8.36 -16.74
N ASP A 35 -1.22 8.89 -17.25
CA ASP A 35 -2.50 8.94 -16.55
C ASP A 35 -3.21 7.58 -16.44
N ASN A 36 -2.65 6.56 -17.06
CA ASN A 36 -3.02 5.15 -16.90
C ASN A 36 -2.16 4.40 -15.86
N LEU A 37 -1.25 5.09 -15.17
CA LEU A 37 -0.40 4.52 -14.12
C LEU A 37 -0.93 4.93 -12.74
N CYS A 38 -1.16 3.91 -11.89
CA CYS A 38 -1.50 4.07 -10.49
C CYS A 38 -0.47 3.35 -9.62
N ALA A 39 0.25 4.09 -8.79
CA ALA A 39 1.09 3.52 -7.74
C ALA A 39 0.24 3.32 -6.48
N VAL A 40 0.25 2.11 -5.91
CA VAL A 40 -0.41 1.79 -4.65
C VAL A 40 0.68 1.57 -3.60
N ILE A 41 0.70 2.41 -2.58
CA ILE A 41 1.69 2.34 -1.52
C ILE A 41 1.04 1.67 -0.31
N ASP A 42 1.49 0.46 0.00
CA ASP A 42 1.15 -0.25 1.24
C ASP A 42 1.89 0.43 2.40
N ARG A 43 1.20 1.41 3.04
CA ARG A 43 1.77 2.18 4.13
C ARG A 43 1.45 1.53 5.48
N ASN A 44 2.07 0.40 5.74
CA ASN A 44 1.94 -0.31 7.01
C ASN A 44 2.93 0.17 8.08
N ARG A 45 3.84 1.09 7.74
CA ARG A 45 4.84 1.72 8.62
C ARG A 45 5.87 0.77 9.21
N LEU A 46 5.97 -0.45 8.68
CA LEU A 46 6.92 -1.45 9.14
C LEU A 46 7.75 -1.99 7.98
N GLN A 47 9.04 -2.08 8.20
CA GLN A 47 10.00 -2.73 7.32
C GLN A 47 10.85 -3.73 8.10
N ILE A 48 11.77 -4.43 7.42
CA ILE A 48 12.60 -5.51 8.02
C ILE A 48 13.22 -5.09 9.35
N SER A 49 13.76 -3.86 9.41
CA SER A 49 14.56 -3.36 10.54
C SER A 49 13.72 -2.68 11.63
N GLY A 50 12.42 -2.47 11.41
CA GLY A 50 11.55 -1.79 12.38
C GLY A 50 10.55 -0.83 11.75
N ASN A 51 10.25 0.24 12.45
CA ASN A 51 9.35 1.28 11.97
C ASN A 51 10.01 2.05 10.81
N THR A 52 9.27 2.26 9.73
CA THR A 52 9.76 2.95 8.53
C THR A 52 10.28 4.36 8.84
N GLU A 53 9.61 5.10 9.73
CA GLU A 53 10.03 6.46 10.08
C GLU A 53 11.33 6.52 10.91
N ASP A 54 11.66 5.43 11.64
CA ASP A 54 12.90 5.34 12.41
C ASP A 54 14.08 4.88 11.55
N VAL A 55 13.82 4.15 10.46
CA VAL A 55 14.88 3.59 9.58
C VAL A 55 15.22 4.54 8.44
N MET A 56 14.21 4.96 7.68
CA MET A 56 14.32 5.93 6.58
C MET A 56 12.98 6.66 6.43
N GLY A 57 12.78 7.69 7.23
CA GLY A 57 11.54 8.44 7.32
C GLY A 57 11.13 9.13 6.03
N HIS A 58 9.83 9.20 5.82
CA HIS A 58 9.24 9.85 4.65
C HIS A 58 8.68 11.23 4.96
N ASP A 59 8.67 11.65 6.22
CA ASP A 59 8.04 12.90 6.66
C ASP A 59 6.59 13.01 6.12
N ASP A 60 6.27 14.09 5.42
CA ASP A 60 5.01 14.21 4.70
C ASP A 60 5.09 13.50 3.34
N LEU A 61 4.76 12.20 3.32
CA LEU A 61 4.77 11.40 2.11
C LEU A 61 3.81 11.94 1.04
N HIS A 62 2.67 12.53 1.44
CA HIS A 62 1.70 13.10 0.52
C HIS A 62 2.30 14.27 -0.25
N GLU A 63 2.90 15.23 0.47
CA GLU A 63 3.55 16.39 -0.15
C GLU A 63 4.78 15.99 -0.96
N ARG A 64 5.54 15.00 -0.48
CA ARG A 64 6.69 14.47 -1.23
C ARG A 64 6.26 13.94 -2.60
N ILE A 65 5.22 13.11 -2.66
CA ILE A 65 4.73 12.56 -3.93
C ILE A 65 4.08 13.64 -4.79
N ARG A 66 3.32 14.57 -4.19
CA ARG A 66 2.74 15.71 -4.90
C ARG A 66 3.81 16.58 -5.55
N SER A 67 4.97 16.76 -4.90
CA SER A 67 6.08 17.54 -5.47
C SER A 67 6.64 16.96 -6.76
N PHE A 68 6.46 15.65 -6.99
CA PHE A 68 6.77 14.99 -8.26
C PHE A 68 5.65 15.13 -9.31
N GLY A 69 4.59 15.90 -9.03
CA GLY A 69 3.51 16.19 -9.98
C GLY A 69 2.42 15.10 -10.08
N TRP A 70 2.38 14.15 -9.16
CA TRP A 70 1.36 13.11 -9.11
C TRP A 70 0.09 13.58 -8.40
N HIS A 71 -1.06 13.03 -8.80
CA HIS A 71 -2.27 13.07 -7.99
C HIS A 71 -2.14 12.10 -6.82
N VAL A 72 -2.51 12.51 -5.61
CA VAL A 72 -2.38 11.68 -4.41
C VAL A 72 -3.74 11.49 -3.77
N ILE A 73 -4.10 10.25 -3.56
CA ILE A 73 -5.31 9.82 -2.85
C ILE A 73 -4.87 9.15 -1.55
N ASP A 74 -5.39 9.62 -0.42
CA ASP A 74 -5.15 9.02 0.89
C ASP A 74 -6.31 8.11 1.28
N VAL A 75 -6.03 6.83 1.48
CA VAL A 75 -6.99 5.84 1.97
C VAL A 75 -6.75 5.64 3.46
N LYS A 76 -7.69 6.06 4.28
CA LYS A 76 -7.55 6.06 5.75
C LYS A 76 -7.41 4.65 6.33
N ASP A 77 -8.19 3.72 5.81
CA ASP A 77 -8.09 2.29 6.12
C ASP A 77 -7.82 1.51 4.83
N GLY A 78 -6.54 1.18 4.61
CA GLY A 78 -6.10 0.39 3.46
C GLY A 78 -6.45 -1.10 3.54
N ASN A 79 -7.05 -1.56 4.65
CA ASN A 79 -7.59 -2.90 4.78
C ASN A 79 -9.10 -2.95 4.51
N ASP A 80 -9.73 -1.79 4.31
CA ASP A 80 -11.12 -1.65 3.89
C ASP A 80 -11.24 -1.67 2.35
N ILE A 81 -11.89 -2.70 1.82
CA ILE A 81 -12.03 -2.91 0.38
C ILE A 81 -12.87 -1.82 -0.28
N ASP A 82 -13.88 -1.28 0.39
CA ASP A 82 -14.75 -0.26 -0.17
C ASP A 82 -14.00 1.07 -0.31
N GLN A 83 -13.17 1.43 0.66
CA GLN A 83 -12.30 2.61 0.56
C GLN A 83 -11.27 2.45 -0.56
N LEU A 84 -10.66 1.27 -0.71
CA LEU A 84 -9.74 0.99 -1.81
C LEU A 84 -10.43 1.06 -3.17
N ASN A 85 -11.62 0.50 -3.30
CA ASN A 85 -12.40 0.56 -4.53
C ASN A 85 -12.75 2.01 -4.90
N ALA A 86 -13.20 2.81 -3.94
CA ALA A 86 -13.48 4.22 -4.16
C ALA A 86 -12.23 4.98 -4.66
N ALA A 87 -11.07 4.73 -4.04
CA ALA A 87 -9.79 5.32 -4.47
C ALA A 87 -9.40 4.89 -5.90
N PHE A 88 -9.64 3.64 -6.27
CA PHE A 88 -9.36 3.17 -7.63
C PHE A 88 -10.31 3.77 -8.67
N GLU A 89 -11.58 3.96 -8.33
CA GLU A 89 -12.52 4.65 -9.23
C GLU A 89 -12.14 6.13 -9.39
N GLU A 90 -11.76 6.82 -8.32
CA GLU A 90 -11.22 8.18 -8.41
C GLU A 90 -9.98 8.24 -9.31
N ALA A 91 -9.02 7.33 -9.10
CA ALA A 91 -7.78 7.29 -9.87
C ALA A 91 -8.02 7.17 -11.39
N LYS A 92 -9.07 6.45 -11.83
CA LYS A 92 -9.41 6.32 -13.25
C LYS A 92 -9.90 7.64 -13.88
N THR A 93 -10.41 8.55 -13.07
CA THR A 93 -10.91 9.86 -13.56
C THR A 93 -9.81 10.87 -13.79
N VAL A 94 -8.65 10.68 -13.16
CA VAL A 94 -7.50 11.59 -13.27
C VAL A 94 -6.88 11.49 -14.66
N LYS A 95 -6.66 12.67 -15.31
CA LYS A 95 -6.10 12.74 -16.64
C LYS A 95 -4.86 13.64 -16.68
N GLY A 96 -3.94 13.27 -17.59
CA GLY A 96 -2.71 14.02 -17.86
C GLY A 96 -1.63 13.92 -16.79
N LYS A 97 -1.82 13.11 -15.75
CA LYS A 97 -0.83 12.81 -14.70
C LYS A 97 -1.12 11.49 -14.02
N PRO A 98 -0.09 10.79 -13.52
CA PRO A 98 -0.28 9.55 -12.78
C PRO A 98 -0.87 9.78 -11.39
N THR A 99 -1.40 8.71 -10.78
CA THR A 99 -2.00 8.73 -9.44
C THR A 99 -1.23 7.83 -8.49
N ALA A 100 -1.02 8.31 -7.26
CA ALA A 100 -0.56 7.50 -6.14
C ALA A 100 -1.68 7.35 -5.11
N VAL A 101 -1.97 6.11 -4.74
CA VAL A 101 -2.88 5.75 -3.65
C VAL A 101 -2.05 5.36 -2.45
N ILE A 102 -2.11 6.14 -1.38
CA ILE A 102 -1.47 5.82 -0.11
C ILE A 102 -2.49 5.05 0.73
N ALA A 103 -2.32 3.74 0.81
CA ALA A 103 -3.19 2.86 1.57
C ALA A 103 -2.60 2.68 2.99
N ASN A 104 -3.22 3.33 3.99
CA ASN A 104 -2.79 3.17 5.38
C ASN A 104 -3.28 1.81 5.89
N THR A 105 -2.40 0.83 5.86
CA THR A 105 -2.68 -0.56 6.21
C THR A 105 -2.13 -0.92 7.58
N VAL A 106 -2.58 -2.07 8.07
CA VAL A 106 -2.03 -2.72 9.25
C VAL A 106 -1.34 -4.01 8.82
N LYS A 107 -0.02 -4.11 9.04
CA LYS A 107 0.73 -5.33 8.72
C LYS A 107 0.15 -6.52 9.49
N GLY A 108 -0.17 -7.62 8.78
CA GLY A 108 -0.75 -8.83 9.38
C GLY A 108 -2.18 -8.65 9.89
N CYS A 109 -2.93 -7.68 9.33
CA CYS A 109 -4.29 -7.34 9.72
C CYS A 109 -5.18 -8.59 9.87
N GLY A 110 -5.86 -8.68 11.01
CA GLY A 110 -6.78 -9.77 11.33
C GLY A 110 -6.15 -10.96 12.02
N SER A 111 -4.84 -10.96 12.28
CA SER A 111 -4.16 -12.00 13.02
C SER A 111 -3.53 -11.44 14.31
N SER A 112 -3.98 -11.91 15.47
CA SER A 112 -3.43 -11.52 16.78
C SER A 112 -1.94 -11.88 16.93
N VAL A 113 -1.49 -12.85 16.14
CA VAL A 113 -0.10 -13.32 16.14
C VAL A 113 0.81 -12.42 15.32
N MET A 114 0.31 -11.86 14.19
CA MET A 114 1.11 -11.12 13.20
C MET A 114 0.95 -9.62 13.26
N GLU A 115 -0.20 -9.12 13.72
CA GLU A 115 -0.59 -7.74 13.59
C GLU A 115 0.41 -6.77 14.23
N ASN A 116 0.84 -5.76 13.45
CA ASN A 116 1.81 -4.73 13.83
C ASN A 116 3.18 -5.27 14.29
N LYS A 117 3.61 -6.44 13.81
CA LYS A 117 4.90 -7.03 14.20
C LYS A 117 5.87 -7.08 13.02
N ALA A 118 6.96 -6.31 13.09
CA ALA A 118 7.99 -6.23 12.05
C ALA A 118 8.68 -7.58 11.78
N ASN A 119 8.88 -8.40 12.82
CA ASN A 119 9.54 -9.71 12.71
C ASN A 119 8.80 -10.72 11.81
N TRP A 120 7.55 -10.43 11.44
CA TRP A 120 6.80 -11.23 10.47
C TRP A 120 7.10 -10.91 9.01
N HIS A 121 8.06 -10.02 8.74
CA HIS A 121 8.43 -9.70 7.36
C HIS A 121 8.98 -10.91 6.58
N HIS A 122 9.72 -11.80 7.26
CA HIS A 122 10.29 -13.02 6.67
C HIS A 122 9.96 -14.31 7.44
N LYS A 123 9.15 -14.20 8.48
CA LYS A 123 8.91 -15.34 9.37
C LYS A 123 7.91 -16.32 8.73
N VAL A 124 8.24 -17.60 8.80
CA VAL A 124 7.31 -18.70 8.56
C VAL A 124 6.68 -19.09 9.91
N PRO A 125 5.34 -19.21 9.99
CA PRO A 125 4.69 -19.58 11.25
C PRO A 125 5.07 -21.01 11.70
N THR A 126 5.15 -21.20 13.01
CA THR A 126 5.12 -22.55 13.62
C THR A 126 3.71 -23.14 13.46
N GLN A 127 3.55 -24.44 13.73
CA GLN A 127 2.21 -25.07 13.66
C GLN A 127 1.23 -24.41 14.64
N GLU A 128 1.67 -24.12 15.87
CA GLU A 128 0.85 -23.47 16.89
C GLU A 128 0.43 -22.06 16.46
N GLU A 129 1.36 -21.26 15.92
CA GLU A 129 1.07 -19.93 15.39
C GLU A 129 0.11 -20.01 14.20
N TYR A 130 0.29 -20.98 13.30
CA TYR A 130 -0.61 -21.20 12.17
C TYR A 130 -2.03 -21.54 12.65
N ASP A 131 -2.17 -22.43 13.60
CA ASP A 131 -3.48 -22.82 14.14
C ASP A 131 -4.20 -21.61 14.77
N GLN A 132 -3.46 -20.75 15.48
CA GLN A 132 -4.00 -19.51 16.03
C GLN A 132 -4.43 -18.54 14.94
N ILE A 133 -3.62 -18.36 13.88
CA ILE A 133 -3.95 -17.50 12.73
C ILE A 133 -5.25 -17.95 12.06
N ILE A 134 -5.41 -19.26 11.86
CA ILE A 134 -6.63 -19.82 11.27
C ILE A 134 -7.85 -19.59 12.16
N ALA A 135 -7.69 -19.73 13.49
CA ALA A 135 -8.76 -19.47 14.45
C ALA A 135 -9.19 -17.99 14.43
N ASP A 136 -8.22 -17.05 14.38
CA ASP A 136 -8.50 -15.60 14.28
C ASP A 136 -9.33 -15.28 13.02
N PHE A 137 -8.95 -15.83 11.87
CA PHE A 137 -9.67 -15.59 10.61
C PHE A 137 -11.06 -16.25 10.61
N ALA A 138 -11.22 -17.42 11.23
CA ALA A 138 -12.51 -18.07 11.35
C ALA A 138 -13.48 -17.23 12.19
N ALA A 139 -13.02 -16.71 13.34
CA ALA A 139 -13.81 -15.86 14.20
C ALA A 139 -14.21 -14.55 13.51
N ARG A 140 -13.28 -13.93 12.76
CA ARG A 140 -13.54 -12.70 12.00
C ARG A 140 -14.55 -12.93 10.87
N LYS A 141 -14.45 -14.05 10.17
CA LYS A 141 -15.40 -14.43 9.12
C LYS A 141 -16.81 -14.63 9.71
N GLU A 142 -16.92 -15.28 10.85
CA GLU A 142 -18.20 -15.49 11.52
C GLU A 142 -18.83 -14.17 11.95
N ALA A 143 -18.04 -13.24 12.53
CA ALA A 143 -18.52 -11.91 12.90
C ALA A 143 -19.08 -11.16 11.69
N ALA A 144 -18.37 -11.16 10.56
CA ALA A 144 -18.79 -10.47 9.34
C ALA A 144 -20.03 -11.05 8.65
N LEU A 145 -20.43 -12.30 8.98
CA LEU A 145 -21.64 -12.91 8.48
C LEU A 145 -22.90 -12.53 9.30
N HIS A 146 -22.69 -11.92 10.47
CA HIS A 146 -23.75 -11.49 11.39
C HIS A 146 -23.96 -9.98 11.43
N GLU A 147 -23.18 -9.20 10.67
CA GLU A 147 -23.37 -7.77 10.38
C GLU A 147 -24.29 -7.57 9.17
#